data_b5f9731b893df7f659b7fcccc68d9710
#
_entry.id   b5f9731b893df7f659b7fcccc68d9710
#
_cell.length_a   1.000
_cell.length_b   1.000
_cell.length_c   1.000
_cell.angle_alpha   90.00
_cell.angle_beta   90.00
_cell.angle_gamma   90.00
#
_symmetry.space_group_name_H-M   'P 1'
#
loop_
_entity.id
_entity.type
_entity.pdbx_description
1 polymer ?
#
loop_
_entity_poly.entity_id
_entity_poly.type
_entity_poly.pdbx_seq_one_letter_code
_entity_poly.pdbx_strand_id
1 'polypeptide(L)'
;MGGHTIRGFGLASGAEYVVLGFVLGPNVLGLVEKSMLATFDPIADVAVGWIALLIGFGFGVDGDRRARAASMLGGTFVSLFTGAALFVPLWLLTANIAPVHGFDRVLLVGGIAAACSETTRQSVRWVSERYGATGPLVRLLGELSQSDDLPPIIAVAILFSFVTPAHLPWTIAPWGWALVTVGFGLIMGALAALLLGRDFRRNESWGVLLGLSVMGIGITARLGLSSIGTLFTMGVTTAILSRHRAALREMVAPTDRRVLHPLLLLAGAHVDLRAMGSVALILLCTITARVAAKGITGFTLGAASSAARSAGPVLGLGLLSSGALSMTIGLAFALRFPGSIGDTVLATAAAVAVFGEFVGPTALRVALKQAGEIKSPETPPNQDLAKA
;
A
#
# COMPACT_ATOMS: atom_id res chain seq x y z
N MET A 1 2.41 -14.91 -24.09
CA MET A 1 1.27 -15.82 -24.36
C MET A 1 0.95 -16.56 -23.07
N GLY A 2 0.13 -16.11 -22.19
CA GLY A 2 -0.22 -16.75 -20.91
C GLY A 2 -1.33 -16.03 -20.15
N GLY A 3 -1.81 -14.91 -20.68
CA GLY A 3 -2.70 -14.02 -19.94
C GLY A 3 -4.20 -14.38 -19.98
N HIS A 4 -4.65 -15.37 -20.71
CA HIS A 4 -6.09 -15.63 -20.87
C HIS A 4 -6.65 -16.76 -20.01
N THR A 5 -5.84 -17.73 -19.63
CA THR A 5 -6.28 -18.91 -18.85
C THR A 5 -6.21 -18.71 -17.34
N ILE A 6 -5.38 -17.77 -16.85
CA ILE A 6 -5.23 -17.48 -15.41
C ILE A 6 -6.20 -16.40 -14.93
N ARG A 7 -6.94 -15.74 -15.83
CA ARG A 7 -7.95 -14.71 -15.47
C ARG A 7 -9.09 -15.18 -14.57
N GLY A 8 -9.23 -16.47 -14.35
CA GLY A 8 -10.22 -17.06 -13.45
C GLY A 8 -9.78 -17.15 -11.99
N PHE A 9 -8.47 -17.18 -11.72
CA PHE A 9 -7.89 -17.41 -10.39
C PHE A 9 -7.00 -16.29 -9.88
N GLY A 10 -6.81 -15.19 -10.64
CA GLY A 10 -5.99 -14.07 -10.19
C GLY A 10 -6.62 -13.37 -8.98
N LEU A 11 -5.84 -13.19 -7.92
CA LEU A 11 -6.22 -12.37 -6.79
C LEU A 11 -6.11 -10.88 -7.16
N ALA A 12 -6.93 -10.04 -6.54
CA ALA A 12 -7.09 -8.65 -6.97
C ALA A 12 -5.81 -7.81 -6.77
N SER A 13 -5.06 -8.05 -5.69
CA SER A 13 -3.87 -7.27 -5.30
C SER A 13 -2.53 -7.95 -5.60
N GLY A 14 -2.52 -9.17 -6.14
CA GLY A 14 -1.30 -9.92 -6.43
C GLY A 14 -0.74 -10.68 -5.23
N ALA A 15 -1.56 -10.98 -4.21
CA ALA A 15 -1.13 -11.75 -3.04
C ALA A 15 -0.58 -13.15 -3.40
N GLU A 16 -0.93 -13.69 -4.58
CA GLU A 16 -0.34 -14.92 -5.12
C GLU A 16 1.18 -14.83 -5.27
N TYR A 17 1.73 -13.67 -5.59
CA TYR A 17 3.18 -13.47 -5.68
C TYR A 17 3.84 -13.49 -4.30
N VAL A 18 3.16 -13.00 -3.25
CA VAL A 18 3.64 -13.10 -1.87
C VAL A 18 3.71 -14.56 -1.44
N VAL A 19 2.65 -15.32 -1.70
CA VAL A 19 2.61 -16.76 -1.38
C VAL A 19 3.67 -17.52 -2.19
N LEU A 20 3.81 -17.21 -3.48
CA LEU A 20 4.83 -17.81 -4.33
C LEU A 20 6.24 -17.48 -3.82
N GLY A 21 6.52 -16.23 -3.47
CA GLY A 21 7.81 -15.82 -2.90
C GLY A 21 8.11 -16.55 -1.60
N PHE A 22 7.14 -16.66 -0.70
CA PHE A 22 7.26 -17.40 0.54
C PHE A 22 7.57 -18.90 0.31
N VAL A 23 6.91 -19.53 -0.66
CA VAL A 23 7.15 -20.95 -1.00
C VAL A 23 8.55 -21.15 -1.60
N LEU A 24 9.01 -20.24 -2.47
CA LEU A 24 10.34 -20.30 -3.08
C LEU A 24 11.46 -19.91 -2.10
N GLY A 25 11.12 -19.18 -1.06
CA GLY A 25 12.04 -18.64 -0.06
C GLY A 25 12.65 -19.68 0.87
N PRO A 26 13.49 -19.23 1.83
CA PRO A 26 14.30 -20.08 2.69
C PRO A 26 13.50 -21.00 3.63
N ASN A 27 12.22 -20.70 3.83
CA ASN A 27 11.40 -21.41 4.83
C ASN A 27 10.71 -22.67 4.30
N VAL A 28 10.48 -22.77 2.98
CA VAL A 28 9.73 -23.90 2.39
C VAL A 28 10.62 -24.69 1.42
N LEU A 29 10.86 -24.19 0.21
CA LEU A 29 11.65 -24.89 -0.79
C LEU A 29 13.15 -24.58 -0.73
N GLY A 30 13.53 -23.45 -0.14
CA GLY A 30 14.93 -23.02 -0.03
C GLY A 30 15.61 -22.75 -1.38
N LEU A 31 14.83 -22.53 -2.47
CA LEU A 31 15.38 -22.23 -3.79
C LEU A 31 16.02 -20.84 -3.83
N VAL A 32 15.51 -19.93 -3.01
CA VAL A 32 16.09 -18.61 -2.81
C VAL A 32 16.65 -18.54 -1.39
N GLU A 33 17.97 -18.60 -1.29
CA GLU A 33 18.68 -18.57 -0.01
C GLU A 33 18.74 -17.15 0.58
N LYS A 34 18.95 -17.02 1.91
CA LYS A 34 19.09 -15.71 2.56
C LYS A 34 20.26 -14.88 1.99
N SER A 35 21.35 -15.52 1.59
CA SER A 35 22.50 -14.89 0.93
C SER A 35 22.13 -14.27 -0.41
N MET A 36 21.28 -14.95 -1.18
CA MET A 36 20.74 -14.42 -2.45
C MET A 36 19.81 -13.25 -2.20
N LEU A 37 18.92 -13.34 -1.19
CA LEU A 37 18.00 -12.25 -0.84
C LEU A 37 18.77 -10.98 -0.50
N ALA A 38 19.82 -11.06 0.32
CA ALA A 38 20.66 -9.91 0.66
C ALA A 38 21.31 -9.24 -0.57
N THR A 39 21.57 -10.00 -1.64
CA THR A 39 22.06 -9.45 -2.91
C THR A 39 20.96 -8.65 -3.64
N PHE A 40 19.69 -9.00 -3.45
CA PHE A 40 18.56 -8.30 -4.04
C PHE A 40 18.04 -7.11 -3.21
N ASP A 41 18.48 -6.94 -1.96
CA ASP A 41 18.04 -5.84 -1.08
C ASP A 41 18.12 -4.45 -1.72
N PRO A 42 19.19 -4.07 -2.46
CA PRO A 42 19.23 -2.77 -3.13
C PRO A 42 18.16 -2.61 -4.22
N ILE A 43 17.82 -3.71 -4.91
CA ILE A 43 16.76 -3.71 -5.93
C ILE A 43 15.39 -3.62 -5.26
N ALA A 44 15.22 -4.30 -4.13
CA ALA A 44 14.01 -4.23 -3.31
C ALA A 44 13.79 -2.80 -2.78
N ASP A 45 14.82 -2.10 -2.31
CA ASP A 45 14.76 -0.69 -1.91
C ASP A 45 14.35 0.23 -3.06
N VAL A 46 14.88 -0.01 -4.27
CA VAL A 46 14.47 0.73 -5.48
C VAL A 46 13.00 0.49 -5.79
N ALA A 47 12.54 -0.75 -5.69
CA ALA A 47 11.13 -1.08 -5.92
C ALA A 47 10.21 -0.44 -4.87
N VAL A 48 10.59 -0.47 -3.59
CA VAL A 48 9.89 0.20 -2.48
C VAL A 48 9.76 1.70 -2.75
N GLY A 49 10.86 2.38 -3.07
CA GLY A 49 10.86 3.81 -3.39
C GLY A 49 10.03 4.12 -4.63
N TRP A 50 10.11 3.27 -5.68
CA TRP A 50 9.34 3.45 -6.89
C TRP A 50 7.82 3.36 -6.66
N ILE A 51 7.35 2.39 -5.86
CA ILE A 51 5.93 2.30 -5.49
C ILE A 51 5.48 3.53 -4.71
N ALA A 52 6.29 4.01 -3.77
CA ALA A 52 6.00 5.25 -3.04
C ALA A 52 5.90 6.46 -3.98
N LEU A 53 6.79 6.58 -4.96
CA LEU A 53 6.74 7.61 -6.01
C LEU A 53 5.43 7.54 -6.80
N LEU A 54 5.02 6.34 -7.25
CA LEU A 54 3.77 6.14 -8.01
C LEU A 54 2.54 6.54 -7.20
N ILE A 55 2.50 6.18 -5.91
CA ILE A 55 1.43 6.62 -5.00
C ILE A 55 1.42 8.15 -4.92
N GLY A 56 2.59 8.78 -4.76
CA GLY A 56 2.75 10.24 -4.74
C GLY A 56 2.20 10.91 -5.99
N PHE A 57 2.44 10.37 -7.18
CA PHE A 57 1.86 10.87 -8.44
C PHE A 57 0.33 10.85 -8.44
N GLY A 58 -0.30 9.99 -7.67
CA GLY A 58 -1.75 9.92 -7.52
C GLY A 58 -2.36 11.14 -6.84
N PHE A 59 -1.61 11.87 -6.01
CA PHE A 59 -2.13 13.00 -5.22
C PHE A 59 -2.15 14.34 -5.97
N GLY A 60 -1.47 14.48 -7.09
CA GLY A 60 -1.32 15.74 -7.83
C GLY A 60 -2.40 16.07 -8.87
N VAL A 61 -3.59 15.42 -8.89
CA VAL A 61 -4.44 15.39 -10.08
C VAL A 61 -5.80 16.10 -9.99
N ASP A 62 -6.32 16.42 -11.17
CA ASP A 62 -7.52 17.16 -11.53
C ASP A 62 -8.85 16.60 -10.96
N GLY A 63 -9.77 17.47 -10.63
CA GLY A 63 -11.14 17.21 -10.19
C GLY A 63 -11.70 18.34 -9.34
N ASP A 64 -12.98 18.26 -8.98
CA ASP A 64 -13.62 19.22 -8.09
C ASP A 64 -12.92 19.26 -6.73
N ARG A 65 -12.40 20.43 -6.37
CA ARG A 65 -11.60 20.64 -5.12
C ARG A 65 -12.39 20.26 -3.87
N ARG A 66 -13.70 20.51 -3.84
CA ARG A 66 -14.54 20.24 -2.65
C ARG A 66 -14.83 18.75 -2.49
N ALA A 67 -15.21 18.06 -3.56
CA ALA A 67 -15.44 16.62 -3.54
C ALA A 67 -14.14 15.89 -3.15
N ARG A 68 -13.00 16.29 -3.71
CA ARG A 68 -11.68 15.75 -3.38
C ARG A 68 -11.30 15.98 -1.93
N ALA A 69 -11.51 17.18 -1.38
CA ALA A 69 -11.19 17.46 0.03
C ALA A 69 -12.00 16.58 0.98
N ALA A 70 -13.28 16.35 0.70
CA ALA A 70 -14.12 15.46 1.49
C ALA A 70 -13.66 13.99 1.41
N SER A 71 -13.33 13.50 0.22
CA SER A 71 -12.80 12.15 0.02
C SER A 71 -11.42 11.98 0.67
N MET A 72 -10.54 12.98 0.56
CA MET A 72 -9.23 12.98 1.23
C MET A 72 -9.37 12.92 2.74
N LEU A 73 -10.24 13.73 3.33
CA LEU A 73 -10.50 13.68 4.76
C LEU A 73 -11.11 12.33 5.18
N GLY A 74 -12.02 11.80 4.38
CA GLY A 74 -12.66 10.50 4.64
C GLY A 74 -11.65 9.35 4.63
N GLY A 75 -10.83 9.22 3.59
CA GLY A 75 -9.82 8.17 3.50
C GLY A 75 -8.73 8.30 4.57
N THR A 76 -8.24 9.52 4.81
CA THR A 76 -7.30 9.80 5.89
C THR A 76 -7.88 9.39 7.26
N PHE A 77 -9.15 9.72 7.53
CA PHE A 77 -9.82 9.30 8.76
C PHE A 77 -9.93 7.78 8.86
N VAL A 78 -10.32 7.10 7.78
CA VAL A 78 -10.44 5.63 7.74
C VAL A 78 -9.10 4.97 8.11
N SER A 79 -8.00 5.44 7.53
CA SER A 79 -6.67 4.90 7.79
C SER A 79 -6.17 5.23 9.20
N LEU A 80 -6.31 6.48 9.66
CA LEU A 80 -5.94 6.87 11.02
C LEU A 80 -6.72 6.11 12.07
N PHE A 81 -8.05 5.98 11.90
CA PHE A 81 -8.89 5.22 12.81
C PHE A 81 -8.48 3.74 12.84
N THR A 82 -8.25 3.12 11.67
CA THR A 82 -7.78 1.73 11.58
C THR A 82 -6.40 1.59 12.21
N GLY A 83 -5.47 2.49 11.93
CA GLY A 83 -4.13 2.50 12.52
C GLY A 83 -4.17 2.62 14.05
N ALA A 84 -4.99 3.51 14.61
CA ALA A 84 -5.17 3.65 16.05
C ALA A 84 -5.82 2.41 16.68
N ALA A 85 -6.84 1.84 16.02
CA ALA A 85 -7.51 0.62 16.45
C ALA A 85 -6.59 -0.62 16.41
N LEU A 86 -5.56 -0.61 15.58
CA LEU A 86 -4.50 -1.62 15.58
C LEU A 86 -3.44 -1.32 16.64
N PHE A 87 -3.02 -0.07 16.76
CA PHE A 87 -1.93 0.33 17.65
C PHE A 87 -2.25 0.02 19.11
N VAL A 88 -3.46 0.37 19.59
CA VAL A 88 -3.81 0.24 21.02
C VAL A 88 -3.78 -1.22 21.49
N PRO A 89 -4.50 -2.18 20.88
CA PRO A 89 -4.50 -3.57 21.36
C PRO A 89 -3.11 -4.22 21.15
N LEU A 90 -2.40 -3.91 20.08
CA LEU A 90 -1.03 -4.42 19.86
C LEU A 90 -0.06 -3.87 20.90
N TRP A 91 -0.19 -2.61 21.28
CA TRP A 91 0.60 -2.03 22.37
C TRP A 91 0.37 -2.74 23.69
N LEU A 92 -0.86 -3.04 24.04
CA LEU A 92 -1.20 -3.79 25.26
C LEU A 92 -0.70 -5.24 25.20
N LEU A 93 -0.88 -5.89 24.06
CA LEU A 93 -0.47 -7.28 23.85
C LEU A 93 1.06 -7.44 23.94
N THR A 94 1.80 -6.60 23.22
CA THR A 94 3.29 -6.69 23.16
C THR A 94 3.97 -6.34 24.49
N ALA A 95 3.27 -5.67 25.42
CA ALA A 95 3.78 -5.44 26.77
C ALA A 95 4.13 -6.74 27.51
N ASN A 96 3.36 -7.79 27.23
CA ASN A 96 3.43 -9.04 27.98
C ASN A 96 4.07 -10.20 27.21
N ILE A 97 4.20 -10.07 25.88
CA ILE A 97 4.53 -11.21 25.01
C ILE A 97 5.89 -11.04 24.30
N ALA A 98 6.24 -9.81 23.93
CA ALA A 98 7.44 -9.55 23.15
C ALA A 98 8.57 -9.03 24.05
N PRO A 99 9.81 -9.54 23.91
CA PRO A 99 10.98 -9.02 24.63
C PRO A 99 11.47 -7.69 24.03
N VAL A 100 10.53 -6.83 23.64
CA VAL A 100 10.80 -5.57 22.92
C VAL A 100 10.39 -4.41 23.83
N HIS A 101 11.32 -3.54 24.14
CA HIS A 101 11.11 -2.45 25.10
C HIS A 101 11.42 -1.08 24.49
N GLY A 102 10.90 -0.03 25.11
CA GLY A 102 11.21 1.33 24.71
C GLY A 102 10.77 1.66 23.27
N PHE A 103 11.67 2.26 22.50
CA PHE A 103 11.37 2.70 21.14
C PHE A 103 11.21 1.54 20.15
N ASP A 104 11.88 0.42 20.35
CA ASP A 104 11.74 -0.77 19.51
C ASP A 104 10.30 -1.30 19.49
N ARG A 105 9.60 -1.19 20.61
CA ARG A 105 8.17 -1.51 20.69
C ARG A 105 7.31 -0.52 19.90
N VAL A 106 7.67 0.76 19.90
CA VAL A 106 7.01 1.77 19.05
C VAL A 106 7.21 1.44 17.58
N LEU A 107 8.42 1.05 17.17
CA LEU A 107 8.74 0.63 15.80
C LEU A 107 7.93 -0.60 15.40
N LEU A 108 7.89 -1.62 16.24
CA LEU A 108 7.13 -2.85 15.97
C LEU A 108 5.63 -2.57 15.80
N VAL A 109 5.02 -1.98 16.83
CA VAL A 109 3.58 -1.75 16.85
C VAL A 109 3.17 -0.69 15.83
N GLY A 110 3.93 0.41 15.74
CA GLY A 110 3.69 1.46 14.76
C GLY A 110 3.89 1.00 13.32
N GLY A 111 4.89 0.14 13.08
CA GLY A 111 5.15 -0.47 11.78
C GLY A 111 3.99 -1.37 11.34
N ILE A 112 3.50 -2.26 12.23
CA ILE A 112 2.33 -3.11 11.96
C ILE A 112 1.08 -2.25 11.74
N ALA A 113 0.84 -1.27 12.59
CA ALA A 113 -0.32 -0.39 12.46
C ALA A 113 -0.29 0.39 11.14
N ALA A 114 0.86 0.92 10.73
CA ALA A 114 1.03 1.60 9.46
C ALA A 114 0.83 0.63 8.27
N ALA A 115 1.53 -0.51 8.26
CA ALA A 115 1.43 -1.49 7.18
C ALA A 115 0.01 -2.05 7.00
N CYS A 116 -0.74 -2.22 8.12
CA CYS A 116 -2.05 -2.86 8.09
C CYS A 116 -3.24 -1.90 8.15
N SER A 117 -3.07 -0.57 8.03
CA SER A 117 -4.19 0.38 8.11
C SER A 117 -4.86 0.67 6.77
N GLU A 118 -4.14 0.55 5.66
CA GLU A 118 -4.58 0.92 4.31
C GLU A 118 -5.65 -0.01 3.73
N THR A 119 -6.34 0.45 2.68
CA THR A 119 -7.25 -0.35 1.84
C THR A 119 -6.81 -0.24 0.39
N THR A 120 -6.49 -1.35 -0.23
CA THR A 120 -5.98 -1.32 -1.60
C THR A 120 -7.01 -0.89 -2.64
N ARG A 121 -6.66 0.13 -3.44
CA ARG A 121 -7.44 0.57 -4.60
C ARG A 121 -7.51 -0.49 -5.69
N GLN A 122 -6.53 -1.38 -5.74
CA GLN A 122 -6.47 -2.43 -6.76
C GLN A 122 -7.66 -3.39 -6.66
N SER A 123 -8.11 -3.73 -5.44
CA SER A 123 -9.31 -4.57 -5.24
C SER A 123 -10.59 -3.88 -5.70
N VAL A 124 -10.76 -2.60 -5.40
CA VAL A 124 -11.91 -1.83 -5.87
C VAL A 124 -11.94 -1.81 -7.39
N ARG A 125 -10.82 -1.51 -8.02
CA ARG A 125 -10.67 -1.47 -9.48
C ARG A 125 -10.90 -2.85 -10.10
N TRP A 126 -10.30 -3.89 -9.55
CA TRP A 126 -10.42 -5.26 -10.06
C TRP A 126 -11.89 -5.75 -10.00
N VAL A 127 -12.57 -5.54 -8.87
CA VAL A 127 -13.99 -5.93 -8.74
C VAL A 127 -14.86 -5.12 -9.69
N SER A 128 -14.64 -3.80 -9.80
CA SER A 128 -15.43 -2.97 -10.71
C SER A 128 -15.23 -3.34 -12.18
N GLU A 129 -13.99 -3.56 -12.62
CA GLU A 129 -13.69 -3.98 -14.00
C GLU A 129 -14.24 -5.38 -14.30
N ARG A 130 -14.10 -6.32 -13.35
CA ARG A 130 -14.55 -7.70 -13.55
C ARG A 130 -16.07 -7.87 -13.64
N TYR A 131 -16.81 -7.09 -12.86
CA TYR A 131 -18.25 -7.18 -12.77
C TYR A 131 -18.98 -6.03 -13.46
N GLY A 132 -18.26 -5.15 -14.17
CA GLY A 132 -18.83 -4.01 -14.86
C GLY A 132 -19.51 -3.03 -13.91
N ALA A 133 -19.06 -2.94 -12.66
CA ALA A 133 -19.66 -2.06 -11.66
C ALA A 133 -19.32 -0.60 -11.96
N THR A 134 -20.34 0.24 -12.05
CA THR A 134 -20.20 1.68 -12.29
C THR A 134 -21.22 2.40 -11.43
N GLY A 135 -20.75 3.39 -10.64
CA GLY A 135 -21.68 4.14 -9.80
C GLY A 135 -21.01 5.03 -8.77
N PRO A 136 -21.79 5.70 -7.93
CA PRO A 136 -21.28 6.60 -6.91
C PRO A 136 -20.49 5.88 -5.81
N LEU A 137 -20.83 4.62 -5.47
CA LEU A 137 -20.10 3.85 -4.48
C LEU A 137 -18.71 3.44 -4.99
N VAL A 138 -18.59 2.96 -6.23
CA VAL A 138 -17.27 2.63 -6.85
C VAL A 138 -16.37 3.87 -6.85
N ARG A 139 -16.91 5.04 -7.21
CA ARG A 139 -16.16 6.31 -7.18
C ARG A 139 -15.72 6.67 -5.76
N LEU A 140 -16.64 6.64 -4.80
CA LEU A 140 -16.36 6.94 -3.40
C LEU A 140 -15.25 6.03 -2.86
N LEU A 141 -15.34 4.73 -3.08
CA LEU A 141 -14.34 3.76 -2.61
C LEU A 141 -12.98 3.94 -3.30
N GLY A 142 -12.98 4.26 -4.60
CA GLY A 142 -11.75 4.56 -5.34
C GLY A 142 -11.02 5.80 -4.82
N GLU A 143 -11.77 6.85 -4.46
CA GLU A 143 -11.22 8.07 -3.87
C GLU A 143 -10.76 7.87 -2.43
N LEU A 144 -11.56 7.19 -1.60
CA LEU A 144 -11.21 6.87 -0.21
C LEU A 144 -9.93 6.03 -0.15
N SER A 145 -9.84 4.97 -0.97
CA SER A 145 -8.65 4.09 -1.00
C SER A 145 -7.40 4.74 -1.63
N GLN A 146 -7.52 5.91 -2.23
CA GLN A 146 -6.36 6.73 -2.61
C GLN A 146 -5.85 7.57 -1.45
N SER A 147 -6.75 8.06 -0.63
CA SER A 147 -6.43 9.00 0.45
C SER A 147 -5.98 8.28 1.73
N ASP A 148 -6.38 7.02 1.90
CA ASP A 148 -5.99 6.21 3.07
C ASP A 148 -4.54 5.71 3.00
N ASP A 149 -3.86 5.86 1.86
CA ASP A 149 -2.42 5.65 1.71
C ASP A 149 -1.56 6.71 2.44
N LEU A 150 -2.10 7.92 2.65
CA LEU A 150 -1.33 9.05 3.18
C LEU A 150 -0.88 8.85 4.65
N PRO A 151 -1.75 8.50 5.61
CA PRO A 151 -1.33 8.32 7.00
C PRO A 151 -0.25 7.26 7.21
N PRO A 152 -0.31 6.04 6.62
CA PRO A 152 0.76 5.06 6.79
C PRO A 152 2.10 5.55 6.23
N ILE A 153 2.13 6.25 5.09
CA ILE A 153 3.36 6.80 4.53
C ILE A 153 3.98 7.84 5.48
N ILE A 154 3.16 8.75 6.02
CA ILE A 154 3.62 9.75 6.99
C ILE A 154 4.11 9.06 8.27
N ALA A 155 3.37 8.07 8.77
CA ALA A 155 3.75 7.34 9.97
C ALA A 155 5.11 6.64 9.80
N VAL A 156 5.35 5.97 8.67
CA VAL A 156 6.64 5.33 8.37
C VAL A 156 7.76 6.36 8.22
N ALA A 157 7.51 7.48 7.54
CA ALA A 157 8.50 8.54 7.39
C ALA A 157 8.91 9.12 8.76
N ILE A 158 7.95 9.29 9.68
CA ILE A 158 8.20 9.73 11.05
C ILE A 158 8.94 8.63 11.84
N LEU A 159 8.48 7.39 11.84
CA LEU A 159 9.11 6.29 12.58
C LEU A 159 10.58 6.11 12.17
N PHE A 160 10.88 6.18 10.88
CA PHE A 160 12.25 6.03 10.37
C PHE A 160 13.15 7.22 10.75
N SER A 161 12.58 8.42 10.92
CA SER A 161 13.35 9.61 11.32
C SER A 161 13.82 9.57 12.80
N PHE A 162 13.24 8.71 13.62
CA PHE A 162 13.70 8.49 14.98
C PHE A 162 14.93 7.56 15.08
N VAL A 163 15.27 6.86 13.98
CA VAL A 163 16.41 5.96 13.92
C VAL A 163 17.50 6.58 13.06
N THR A 164 18.35 7.36 13.72
CA THR A 164 19.45 8.05 13.06
C THR A 164 20.62 7.11 12.81
N PRO A 165 21.30 7.18 11.65
CA PRO A 165 22.50 6.41 11.38
C PRO A 165 23.65 6.85 12.29
N ALA A 166 24.29 5.87 12.93
CA ALA A 166 25.41 6.11 13.87
C ALA A 166 26.67 6.72 13.21
N HIS A 167 26.76 6.68 11.88
CA HIS A 167 27.94 7.18 11.15
C HIS A 167 27.88 8.66 10.79
N LEU A 168 26.78 9.35 11.08
CA LEU A 168 26.69 10.79 10.79
C LEU A 168 27.25 11.61 11.96
N PRO A 169 28.13 12.60 11.69
CA PRO A 169 28.79 13.39 12.74
C PRO A 169 27.86 14.45 13.38
N TRP A 170 26.68 14.62 12.88
CA TRP A 170 25.70 15.62 13.34
C TRP A 170 24.50 14.96 14.00
N THR A 171 24.15 15.42 15.17
CA THR A 171 22.94 15.01 15.89
C THR A 171 21.83 16.01 15.60
N ILE A 172 20.89 15.63 14.76
CA ILE A 172 19.67 16.39 14.48
C ILE A 172 18.53 15.71 15.23
N ALA A 173 17.63 16.51 15.82
CA ALA A 173 16.43 15.95 16.46
C ALA A 173 15.57 15.14 15.44
N PRO A 174 14.87 14.11 15.88
CA PRO A 174 14.07 13.24 14.97
C PRO A 174 13.12 14.03 14.04
N TRP A 175 12.49 15.08 14.54
CA TRP A 175 11.65 15.98 13.73
C TRP A 175 12.43 16.71 12.65
N GLY A 176 13.68 17.05 12.90
CA GLY A 176 14.59 17.60 11.89
C GLY A 176 14.86 16.60 10.76
N TRP A 177 15.06 15.33 11.09
CA TRP A 177 15.21 14.27 10.08
C TRP A 177 13.94 14.05 9.26
N ALA A 178 12.75 14.17 9.87
CA ALA A 178 11.49 14.14 9.14
C ALA A 178 11.39 15.32 8.16
N LEU A 179 11.78 16.53 8.58
CA LEU A 179 11.82 17.72 7.71
C LEU A 179 12.85 17.56 6.57
N VAL A 180 14.03 16.99 6.86
CA VAL A 180 15.04 16.69 5.84
C VAL A 180 14.51 15.68 4.82
N THR A 181 13.79 14.64 5.26
CA THR A 181 13.16 13.64 4.38
C THR A 181 12.18 14.32 3.41
N VAL A 182 11.29 15.16 3.93
CA VAL A 182 10.30 15.89 3.12
C VAL A 182 11.01 16.92 2.22
N GLY A 183 11.93 17.72 2.78
CA GLY A 183 12.68 18.73 2.05
C GLY A 183 13.49 18.16 0.88
N PHE A 184 14.15 17.04 1.11
CA PHE A 184 14.88 16.35 0.05
C PHE A 184 13.93 15.82 -1.04
N GLY A 185 12.78 15.25 -0.67
CA GLY A 185 11.75 14.86 -1.62
C GLY A 185 11.20 16.02 -2.44
N LEU A 186 10.97 17.19 -1.81
CA LEU A 186 10.57 18.43 -2.49
C LEU A 186 11.61 18.87 -3.52
N ILE A 187 12.89 18.89 -3.14
CA ILE A 187 14.00 19.29 -4.03
C ILE A 187 14.09 18.32 -5.23
N MET A 188 14.06 17.01 -4.98
CA MET A 188 14.12 16.02 -6.06
C MET A 188 12.90 16.10 -6.97
N GLY A 189 11.70 16.33 -6.41
CA GLY A 189 10.47 16.50 -7.19
C GLY A 189 10.45 17.78 -8.01
N ALA A 190 10.96 18.89 -7.47
CA ALA A 190 11.10 20.14 -8.20
C ALA A 190 12.14 20.01 -9.35
N LEU A 191 13.26 19.33 -9.07
CA LEU A 191 14.27 19.04 -10.09
C LEU A 191 13.70 18.15 -11.21
N ALA A 192 12.94 17.12 -10.85
CA ALA A 192 12.25 16.27 -11.82
C ALA A 192 11.27 17.10 -12.68
N ALA A 193 10.44 17.93 -12.07
CA ALA A 193 9.50 18.78 -12.79
C ALA A 193 10.21 19.80 -13.72
N LEU A 194 11.35 20.34 -13.29
CA LEU A 194 12.17 21.26 -14.08
C LEU A 194 12.77 20.58 -15.32
N LEU A 195 13.37 19.40 -15.14
CA LEU A 195 14.01 18.64 -16.23
C LEU A 195 12.98 18.11 -17.23
N LEU A 196 11.79 17.75 -16.74
CA LEU A 196 10.68 17.25 -17.57
C LEU A 196 9.84 18.38 -18.21
N GLY A 197 10.13 19.65 -17.88
CA GLY A 197 9.23 20.78 -18.16
C GLY A 197 9.36 21.40 -19.53
N ARG A 198 10.41 21.16 -20.32
CA ARG A 198 10.64 21.85 -21.61
C ARG A 198 10.06 21.09 -22.80
N ASP A 199 10.49 19.87 -23.02
CA ASP A 199 10.03 19.05 -24.14
C ASP A 199 9.74 17.64 -23.63
N PHE A 200 8.45 17.27 -23.54
CA PHE A 200 8.06 15.95 -23.09
C PHE A 200 8.28 14.91 -24.20
N ARG A 201 9.44 14.23 -24.12
CA ARG A 201 9.72 13.04 -24.93
C ARG A 201 9.65 11.82 -24.04
N ARG A 202 8.69 10.92 -24.29
CA ARG A 202 8.35 9.79 -23.39
C ARG A 202 9.58 8.97 -22.96
N ASN A 203 10.48 8.63 -23.89
CA ASN A 203 11.66 7.82 -23.56
C ASN A 203 12.69 8.57 -22.74
N GLU A 204 12.96 9.84 -23.05
CA GLU A 204 13.90 10.68 -22.31
C GLU A 204 13.33 11.00 -20.91
N SER A 205 12.05 11.32 -20.83
CA SER A 205 11.36 11.61 -19.57
C SER A 205 11.35 10.40 -18.62
N TRP A 206 11.20 9.19 -19.17
CA TRP A 206 11.31 7.94 -18.41
C TRP A 206 12.72 7.78 -17.81
N GLY A 207 13.77 7.96 -18.61
CA GLY A 207 15.15 7.87 -18.14
C GLY A 207 15.49 8.90 -17.05
N VAL A 208 15.04 10.15 -17.21
CA VAL A 208 15.23 11.21 -16.20
C VAL A 208 14.54 10.85 -14.89
N LEU A 209 13.28 10.42 -14.95
CA LEU A 209 12.51 10.06 -13.74
C LEU A 209 13.13 8.86 -13.01
N LEU A 210 13.52 7.83 -13.76
CA LEU A 210 14.19 6.67 -13.19
C LEU A 210 15.54 7.03 -12.57
N GLY A 211 16.36 7.80 -13.28
CA GLY A 211 17.67 8.23 -12.79
C GLY A 211 17.59 9.05 -11.51
N LEU A 212 16.66 10.01 -11.44
CA LEU A 212 16.42 10.81 -10.24
C LEU A 212 15.88 9.96 -9.09
N SER A 213 15.02 8.98 -9.38
CA SER A 213 14.49 8.08 -8.34
C SER A 213 15.59 7.20 -7.75
N VAL A 214 16.41 6.56 -8.59
CA VAL A 214 17.54 5.73 -8.14
C VAL A 214 18.57 6.57 -7.37
N MET A 215 18.90 7.77 -7.87
CA MET A 215 19.78 8.70 -7.16
C MET A 215 19.17 9.11 -5.79
N GLY A 216 17.88 9.43 -5.76
CA GLY A 216 17.17 9.76 -4.53
C GLY A 216 17.22 8.62 -3.51
N ILE A 217 17.00 7.37 -3.95
CA ILE A 217 17.07 6.19 -3.10
C ILE A 217 18.49 5.98 -2.57
N GLY A 218 19.50 6.08 -3.43
CA GLY A 218 20.90 5.96 -3.01
C GLY A 218 21.31 7.01 -1.95
N ILE A 219 20.86 8.24 -2.11
CA ILE A 219 21.10 9.32 -1.12
C ILE A 219 20.33 9.06 0.17
N THR A 220 19.05 8.65 0.10
CA THR A 220 18.26 8.32 1.30
C THR A 220 18.86 7.16 2.07
N ALA A 221 19.32 6.11 1.39
CA ALA A 221 20.02 4.99 2.02
C ALA A 221 21.31 5.44 2.74
N ARG A 222 22.09 6.32 2.11
CA ARG A 222 23.33 6.86 2.69
C ARG A 222 23.08 7.77 3.89
N LEU A 223 22.04 8.60 3.84
CA LEU A 223 21.67 9.52 4.91
C LEU A 223 20.78 8.87 5.98
N GLY A 224 20.32 7.65 5.77
CA GLY A 224 19.38 6.98 6.65
C GLY A 224 17.98 7.61 6.69
N LEU A 225 17.58 8.30 5.61
CA LEU A 225 16.25 8.87 5.47
C LEU A 225 15.22 7.78 5.09
N SER A 226 13.95 8.09 5.23
CA SER A 226 12.88 7.23 4.72
C SER A 226 12.79 7.31 3.19
N SER A 227 13.14 6.25 2.47
CA SER A 227 12.96 6.17 1.01
C SER A 227 11.49 6.32 0.61
N ILE A 228 10.56 5.71 1.36
CA ILE A 228 9.11 5.83 1.17
C ILE A 228 8.68 7.30 1.28
N GLY A 229 9.04 7.99 2.37
CA GLY A 229 8.66 9.40 2.59
C GLY A 229 9.24 10.33 1.53
N THR A 230 10.52 10.16 1.19
CA THR A 230 11.22 10.98 0.19
C THR A 230 10.63 10.79 -1.20
N LEU A 231 10.51 9.55 -1.67
CA LEU A 231 10.02 9.27 -3.03
C LEU A 231 8.53 9.59 -3.19
N PHE A 232 7.73 9.36 -2.14
CA PHE A 232 6.34 9.83 -2.12
C PHE A 232 6.26 11.35 -2.28
N THR A 233 7.03 12.11 -1.51
CA THR A 233 7.07 13.58 -1.58
C THR A 233 7.58 14.04 -2.94
N MET A 234 8.61 13.38 -3.50
CA MET A 234 9.10 13.62 -4.85
C MET A 234 7.98 13.42 -5.88
N GLY A 235 7.20 12.33 -5.79
CA GLY A 235 6.08 12.03 -6.68
C GLY A 235 4.99 13.10 -6.64
N VAL A 236 4.54 13.47 -5.44
CA VAL A 236 3.56 14.56 -5.21
C VAL A 236 4.05 15.87 -5.82
N THR A 237 5.30 16.25 -5.53
CA THR A 237 5.89 17.52 -5.98
C THR A 237 6.02 17.56 -7.50
N THR A 238 6.52 16.48 -8.10
CA THR A 238 6.61 16.36 -9.56
C THR A 238 5.23 16.46 -10.22
N ALA A 239 4.22 15.78 -9.66
CA ALA A 239 2.86 15.82 -10.19
C ALA A 239 2.20 17.21 -10.09
N ILE A 240 2.50 17.97 -9.02
CA ILE A 240 1.96 19.32 -8.83
C ILE A 240 2.66 20.34 -9.74
N LEU A 241 3.99 20.28 -9.82
CA LEU A 241 4.80 21.30 -10.53
C LEU A 241 4.94 21.03 -12.03
N SER A 242 4.79 19.78 -12.49
CA SER A 242 4.94 19.45 -13.92
C SER A 242 3.77 19.97 -14.75
N ARG A 243 4.11 20.57 -15.90
CA ARG A 243 3.13 20.98 -16.93
C ARG A 243 2.53 19.77 -17.68
N HIS A 244 3.26 18.67 -17.74
CA HIS A 244 2.91 17.44 -18.48
C HIS A 244 2.42 16.31 -17.57
N ARG A 245 1.81 16.65 -16.41
CA ARG A 245 1.41 15.70 -15.37
C ARG A 245 0.55 14.53 -15.88
N ALA A 246 -0.38 14.77 -16.81
CA ALA A 246 -1.22 13.72 -17.37
C ALA A 246 -0.39 12.71 -18.19
N ALA A 247 0.49 13.21 -19.06
CA ALA A 247 1.39 12.39 -19.87
C ALA A 247 2.42 11.62 -19.01
N LEU A 248 2.94 12.25 -17.95
CA LEU A 248 3.80 11.59 -16.97
C LEU A 248 3.07 10.44 -16.26
N ARG A 249 1.85 10.68 -15.82
CA ARG A 249 1.02 9.66 -15.16
C ARG A 249 0.74 8.49 -16.10
N GLU A 250 0.36 8.76 -17.33
CA GLU A 250 0.15 7.74 -18.36
C GLU A 250 1.42 6.94 -18.67
N MET A 251 2.59 7.61 -18.63
CA MET A 251 3.88 6.97 -18.84
C MET A 251 4.26 6.02 -17.68
N VAL A 252 4.01 6.42 -16.43
CA VAL A 252 4.43 5.64 -15.25
C VAL A 252 3.39 4.60 -14.83
N ALA A 253 2.10 4.79 -15.10
CA ALA A 253 1.03 3.88 -14.68
C ALA A 253 1.25 2.40 -15.08
N PRO A 254 1.79 2.07 -16.28
CA PRO A 254 2.06 0.68 -16.64
C PRO A 254 3.20 0.03 -15.83
N THR A 255 4.04 0.83 -15.15
CA THR A 255 5.15 0.32 -14.33
C THR A 255 4.68 -0.20 -12.99
N ASP A 256 3.51 0.22 -12.53
CA ASP A 256 2.91 -0.21 -11.25
C ASP A 256 2.95 -1.75 -11.13
N ARG A 257 2.28 -2.46 -12.01
CA ARG A 257 2.25 -3.93 -11.97
C ARG A 257 3.62 -4.56 -12.24
N ARG A 258 4.45 -3.97 -13.11
CA ARG A 258 5.75 -4.52 -13.48
C ARG A 258 6.76 -4.47 -12.32
N VAL A 259 6.67 -3.47 -11.48
CA VAL A 259 7.53 -3.33 -10.28
C VAL A 259 6.89 -4.03 -9.09
N LEU A 260 5.57 -3.97 -8.97
CA LEU A 260 4.85 -4.55 -7.84
C LEU A 260 4.99 -6.07 -7.76
N HIS A 261 4.82 -6.82 -8.85
CA HIS A 261 4.87 -8.27 -8.79
C HIS A 261 6.24 -8.82 -8.34
N PRO A 262 7.38 -8.36 -8.89
CA PRO A 262 8.69 -8.73 -8.34
C PRO A 262 8.89 -8.30 -6.88
N LEU A 263 8.40 -7.12 -6.49
CA LEU A 263 8.46 -6.65 -5.11
C LEU A 263 7.68 -7.58 -4.18
N LEU A 264 6.45 -7.96 -4.54
CA LEU A 264 5.62 -8.87 -3.75
C LEU A 264 6.28 -10.26 -3.62
N LEU A 265 6.91 -10.75 -4.68
CA LEU A 265 7.64 -12.02 -4.67
C LEU A 265 8.86 -11.93 -3.74
N LEU A 266 9.64 -10.85 -3.83
CA LEU A 266 10.78 -10.61 -2.92
C LEU A 266 10.31 -10.46 -1.47
N ALA A 267 9.26 -9.68 -1.23
CA ALA A 267 8.68 -9.50 0.09
C ALA A 267 8.22 -10.84 0.70
N GLY A 268 7.55 -11.69 -0.10
CA GLY A 268 7.17 -13.04 0.32
C GLY A 268 8.36 -13.91 0.67
N ALA A 269 9.45 -13.85 -0.12
CA ALA A 269 10.67 -14.63 0.14
C ALA A 269 11.43 -14.15 1.40
N HIS A 270 11.30 -12.88 1.78
CA HIS A 270 11.87 -12.32 3.02
C HIS A 270 11.08 -12.68 4.29
N VAL A 271 9.84 -13.19 4.17
CA VAL A 271 9.05 -13.57 5.35
C VAL A 271 9.77 -14.68 6.12
N ASP A 272 10.13 -14.45 7.39
CA ASP A 272 10.72 -15.47 8.27
C ASP A 272 9.71 -15.90 9.33
N LEU A 273 9.41 -17.20 9.36
CA LEU A 273 8.45 -17.79 10.30
C LEU A 273 9.10 -18.31 11.60
N ARG A 274 10.41 -18.22 11.74
CA ARG A 274 11.13 -18.80 12.90
C ARG A 274 10.77 -18.14 14.23
N ALA A 275 10.21 -16.93 14.18
CA ALA A 275 9.72 -16.19 15.34
C ALA A 275 8.26 -16.52 15.73
N MET A 276 7.64 -17.57 15.18
CA MET A 276 6.18 -17.75 15.12
C MET A 276 5.43 -17.84 16.45
N GLY A 277 6.02 -18.18 17.56
CA GLY A 277 5.25 -18.35 18.83
C GLY A 277 4.54 -17.08 19.27
N SER A 278 5.26 -15.96 19.36
CA SER A 278 4.70 -14.64 19.69
C SER A 278 4.03 -13.95 18.51
N VAL A 279 4.49 -14.24 17.28
CA VAL A 279 3.95 -13.67 16.04
C VAL A 279 2.51 -14.13 15.78
N ALA A 280 2.15 -15.37 16.11
CA ALA A 280 0.79 -15.88 15.93
C ALA A 280 -0.26 -15.07 16.72
N LEU A 281 0.05 -14.68 17.96
CA LEU A 281 -0.85 -13.85 18.78
C LEU A 281 -0.91 -12.41 18.24
N ILE A 282 0.22 -11.85 17.80
CA ILE A 282 0.27 -10.53 17.17
C ILE A 282 -0.59 -10.54 15.90
N LEU A 283 -0.46 -11.58 15.07
CA LEU A 283 -1.22 -11.74 13.84
C LEU A 283 -2.72 -11.85 14.11
N LEU A 284 -3.13 -12.71 15.04
CA LEU A 284 -4.55 -12.88 15.43
C LEU A 284 -5.14 -11.56 15.95
N CYS A 285 -4.41 -10.86 16.81
CA CYS A 285 -4.80 -9.55 17.32
C CYS A 285 -4.94 -8.54 16.17
N THR A 286 -3.99 -8.52 15.24
CA THR A 286 -4.01 -7.60 14.08
C THR A 286 -5.22 -7.87 13.18
N ILE A 287 -5.48 -9.14 12.82
CA ILE A 287 -6.61 -9.50 11.96
C ILE A 287 -7.94 -9.14 12.65
N THR A 288 -8.12 -9.51 13.91
CA THR A 288 -9.36 -9.24 14.64
C THR A 288 -9.60 -7.74 14.83
N ALA A 289 -8.59 -6.99 15.24
CA ALA A 289 -8.69 -5.55 15.40
C ALA A 289 -8.97 -4.84 14.05
N ARG A 290 -8.32 -5.29 12.94
CA ARG A 290 -8.57 -4.76 11.61
C ARG A 290 -9.99 -5.04 11.13
N VAL A 291 -10.50 -6.26 11.30
CA VAL A 291 -11.88 -6.61 10.94
C VAL A 291 -12.87 -5.75 11.72
N ALA A 292 -12.68 -5.58 13.03
CA ALA A 292 -13.51 -4.71 13.85
C ALA A 292 -13.44 -3.24 13.39
N ALA A 293 -12.24 -2.71 13.18
CA ALA A 293 -12.03 -1.32 12.75
C ALA A 293 -12.67 -1.04 11.39
N LYS A 294 -12.42 -1.90 10.39
CA LYS A 294 -13.02 -1.74 9.05
C LYS A 294 -14.53 -1.94 9.08
N GLY A 295 -15.05 -2.84 9.94
CA GLY A 295 -16.50 -2.98 10.19
C GLY A 295 -17.13 -1.69 10.71
N ILE A 296 -16.52 -1.07 11.74
CA ILE A 296 -16.96 0.23 12.28
C ILE A 296 -16.87 1.33 11.20
N THR A 297 -15.78 1.32 10.43
CA THR A 297 -15.58 2.29 9.34
C THR A 297 -16.67 2.14 8.26
N GLY A 298 -17.01 0.91 7.87
CA GLY A 298 -18.10 0.67 6.91
C GLY A 298 -19.44 1.19 7.42
N PHE A 299 -19.72 1.01 8.71
CA PHE A 299 -20.93 1.54 9.34
C PHE A 299 -20.93 3.08 9.36
N THR A 300 -19.83 3.73 9.74
CA THR A 300 -19.72 5.20 9.78
C THR A 300 -19.82 5.80 8.38
N LEU A 301 -19.23 5.19 7.37
CA LEU A 301 -19.39 5.59 5.97
C LEU A 301 -20.84 5.46 5.49
N GLY A 302 -21.54 4.39 5.88
CA GLY A 302 -22.96 4.20 5.59
C GLY A 302 -23.85 5.26 6.24
N ALA A 303 -23.46 5.76 7.43
CA ALA A 303 -24.15 6.87 8.09
C ALA A 303 -23.87 8.23 7.39
N ALA A 304 -22.64 8.42 6.90
CA ALA A 304 -22.18 9.69 6.33
C ALA A 304 -22.55 9.85 4.84
N SER A 305 -22.67 8.77 4.07
CA SER A 305 -22.88 8.81 2.62
C SER A 305 -24.08 7.94 2.18
N SER A 306 -24.97 8.51 1.38
CA SER A 306 -26.10 7.76 0.78
C SER A 306 -25.61 6.64 -0.14
N ALA A 307 -24.52 6.84 -0.87
CA ALA A 307 -23.89 5.82 -1.71
C ALA A 307 -23.38 4.64 -0.88
N ALA A 308 -22.74 4.88 0.27
CA ALA A 308 -22.26 3.85 1.16
C ALA A 308 -23.39 3.15 1.93
N ARG A 309 -24.46 3.88 2.24
CA ARG A 309 -25.65 3.33 2.93
C ARG A 309 -26.33 2.21 2.15
N SER A 310 -26.41 2.34 0.83
CA SER A 310 -26.99 1.32 -0.05
C SER A 310 -26.22 0.00 -0.07
N ALA A 311 -24.93 0.02 0.29
CA ALA A 311 -24.08 -1.16 0.36
C ALA A 311 -24.31 -2.02 1.61
N GLY A 312 -24.99 -1.49 2.63
CA GLY A 312 -25.24 -2.21 3.88
C GLY A 312 -23.98 -2.48 4.73
N PRO A 313 -24.10 -3.33 5.78
CA PRO A 313 -23.03 -3.57 6.73
C PRO A 313 -21.82 -4.33 6.16
N VAL A 314 -21.98 -5.00 5.01
CA VAL A 314 -20.92 -5.77 4.34
C VAL A 314 -19.83 -4.86 3.78
N LEU A 315 -20.09 -3.55 3.62
CA LEU A 315 -19.12 -2.59 3.09
C LEU A 315 -17.81 -2.59 3.87
N GLY A 316 -17.89 -2.66 5.20
CA GLY A 316 -16.69 -2.71 6.04
C GLY A 316 -15.77 -3.91 5.76
N LEU A 317 -16.35 -5.07 5.49
CA LEU A 317 -15.58 -6.25 5.08
C LEU A 317 -14.97 -6.08 3.67
N GLY A 318 -15.63 -5.33 2.78
CA GLY A 318 -15.08 -4.97 1.48
C GLY A 318 -13.82 -4.09 1.55
N LEU A 319 -13.62 -3.39 2.67
CA LEU A 319 -12.43 -2.57 2.93
C LEU A 319 -11.25 -3.38 3.53
N LEU A 320 -11.37 -4.68 3.67
CA LEU A 320 -10.32 -5.53 4.26
C LEU A 320 -9.16 -5.83 3.30
N SER A 321 -9.34 -5.66 2.00
CA SER A 321 -8.26 -5.86 1.05
C SER A 321 -7.09 -4.95 1.37
N SER A 322 -5.90 -5.52 1.52
CA SER A 322 -4.63 -4.85 1.70
C SER A 322 -3.74 -5.16 0.51
N GLY A 323 -2.80 -4.31 0.17
CA GLY A 323 -2.09 -4.52 -1.10
C GLY A 323 -0.68 -4.00 -1.15
N ALA A 324 -0.37 -3.32 -2.25
CA ALA A 324 0.96 -2.87 -2.59
C ALA A 324 1.66 -2.07 -1.48
N LEU A 325 0.97 -1.10 -0.89
CA LEU A 325 1.55 -0.24 0.14
C LEU A 325 1.84 -1.01 1.43
N SER A 326 0.94 -1.89 1.86
CA SER A 326 1.13 -2.75 3.03
C SER A 326 2.42 -3.57 2.91
N MET A 327 2.59 -4.26 1.78
CA MET A 327 3.78 -5.07 1.51
C MET A 327 5.04 -4.21 1.34
N THR A 328 4.90 -3.04 0.69
CA THR A 328 6.00 -2.08 0.54
C THR A 328 6.52 -1.59 1.90
N ILE A 329 5.61 -1.25 2.82
CA ILE A 329 5.95 -0.87 4.19
C ILE A 329 6.57 -2.06 4.94
N GLY A 330 5.96 -3.24 4.87
CA GLY A 330 6.48 -4.44 5.51
C GLY A 330 7.91 -4.76 5.06
N LEU A 331 8.16 -4.74 3.76
CA LEU A 331 9.49 -4.97 3.20
C LEU A 331 10.49 -3.87 3.60
N ALA A 332 10.07 -2.60 3.57
CA ALA A 332 10.92 -1.49 4.03
C ALA A 332 11.35 -1.65 5.50
N PHE A 333 10.45 -2.16 6.36
CA PHE A 333 10.80 -2.49 7.74
C PHE A 333 11.79 -3.65 7.83
N ALA A 334 11.59 -4.72 7.04
CA ALA A 334 12.51 -5.87 7.02
C ALA A 334 13.92 -5.47 6.55
N LEU A 335 14.01 -4.62 5.51
CA LEU A 335 15.29 -4.12 4.99
C LEU A 335 15.97 -3.15 5.95
N ARG A 336 15.21 -2.30 6.65
CA ARG A 336 15.74 -1.26 7.54
C ARG A 336 16.10 -1.78 8.94
N PHE A 337 15.33 -2.73 9.45
CA PHE A 337 15.44 -3.32 10.79
C PHE A 337 15.53 -4.84 10.69
N PRO A 338 16.64 -5.39 10.14
CA PRO A 338 16.79 -6.83 10.01
C PRO A 338 16.71 -7.51 11.37
N GLY A 339 15.93 -8.58 11.47
CA GLY A 339 15.67 -9.32 12.69
C GLY A 339 14.22 -9.21 13.19
N SER A 340 14.00 -9.42 14.48
CA SER A 340 12.67 -9.66 15.05
C SER A 340 11.63 -8.58 14.74
N ILE A 341 12.03 -7.30 14.68
CA ILE A 341 11.11 -6.19 14.42
C ILE A 341 10.65 -6.20 12.96
N GLY A 342 11.60 -6.11 12.02
CA GLY A 342 11.29 -6.04 10.60
C GLY A 342 10.61 -7.30 10.09
N ASP A 343 11.10 -8.47 10.52
CA ASP A 343 10.54 -9.77 10.14
C ASP A 343 9.09 -9.91 10.64
N THR A 344 8.78 -9.46 11.86
CA THR A 344 7.42 -9.51 12.41
C THR A 344 6.49 -8.54 11.68
N VAL A 345 6.95 -7.31 11.37
CA VAL A 345 6.14 -6.34 10.61
C VAL A 345 5.83 -6.89 9.22
N LEU A 346 6.84 -7.43 8.51
CA LEU A 346 6.65 -7.99 7.18
C LEU A 346 5.75 -9.24 7.21
N ALA A 347 5.98 -10.17 8.12
CA ALA A 347 5.16 -11.38 8.26
C ALA A 347 3.69 -11.04 8.55
N THR A 348 3.47 -10.05 9.43
CA THR A 348 2.11 -9.60 9.77
C THR A 348 1.45 -8.91 8.58
N ALA A 349 2.17 -8.03 7.86
CA ALA A 349 1.68 -7.39 6.64
C ALA A 349 1.31 -8.41 5.56
N ALA A 350 2.18 -9.40 5.33
CA ALA A 350 1.95 -10.48 4.36
C ALA A 350 0.70 -11.31 4.68
N ALA A 351 0.57 -11.73 5.93
CA ALA A 351 -0.57 -12.53 6.36
C ALA A 351 -1.90 -11.75 6.31
N VAL A 352 -1.89 -10.46 6.70
CA VAL A 352 -3.05 -9.57 6.59
C VAL A 352 -3.41 -9.31 5.13
N ALA A 353 -2.42 -9.15 4.23
CA ALA A 353 -2.65 -8.99 2.80
C ALA A 353 -3.31 -10.24 2.19
N VAL A 354 -2.78 -11.43 2.50
CA VAL A 354 -3.36 -12.71 2.04
C VAL A 354 -4.77 -12.89 2.59
N PHE A 355 -4.99 -12.68 3.89
CA PHE A 355 -6.33 -12.77 4.49
C PHE A 355 -7.33 -11.80 3.86
N GLY A 356 -6.93 -10.53 3.72
CA GLY A 356 -7.75 -9.47 3.13
C GLY A 356 -8.15 -9.75 1.69
N GLU A 357 -7.29 -10.42 0.93
CA GLU A 357 -7.53 -10.78 -0.46
C GLU A 357 -8.61 -11.85 -0.64
N PHE A 358 -8.73 -12.78 0.31
CA PHE A 358 -9.79 -13.78 0.26
C PHE A 358 -11.16 -13.20 0.68
N VAL A 359 -11.19 -12.29 1.65
CA VAL A 359 -12.43 -11.75 2.22
C VAL A 359 -12.88 -10.48 1.49
N GLY A 360 -11.97 -9.54 1.26
CA GLY A 360 -12.28 -8.19 0.78
C GLY A 360 -12.97 -8.14 -0.57
N PRO A 361 -12.42 -8.71 -1.66
CA PRO A 361 -13.04 -8.64 -2.98
C PRO A 361 -14.41 -9.30 -3.02
N THR A 362 -14.60 -10.41 -2.27
CA THR A 362 -15.88 -11.10 -2.18
C THR A 362 -16.92 -10.25 -1.48
N ALA A 363 -16.59 -9.65 -0.35
CA ALA A 363 -17.47 -8.76 0.39
C ALA A 363 -17.76 -7.47 -0.41
N LEU A 364 -16.76 -6.91 -1.08
CA LEU A 364 -16.91 -5.74 -1.94
C LEU A 364 -17.89 -6.01 -3.09
N ARG A 365 -17.79 -7.18 -3.73
CA ARG A 365 -18.77 -7.60 -4.76
C ARG A 365 -20.19 -7.62 -4.21
N VAL A 366 -20.39 -8.17 -3.02
CA VAL A 366 -21.72 -8.21 -2.36
C VAL A 366 -22.19 -6.80 -2.08
N ALA A 367 -21.35 -5.92 -1.54
CA ALA A 367 -21.67 -4.53 -1.26
C ALA A 367 -22.10 -3.75 -2.53
N LEU A 368 -21.34 -3.90 -3.62
CA LEU A 368 -21.65 -3.26 -4.91
C LEU A 368 -22.93 -3.82 -5.53
N LYS A 369 -23.22 -5.12 -5.34
CA LYS A 369 -24.49 -5.72 -5.77
C LYS A 369 -25.68 -5.17 -4.97
N GLN A 370 -25.54 -5.03 -3.65
CA GLN A 370 -26.56 -4.43 -2.78
C GLN A 370 -26.82 -2.96 -3.12
N ALA A 371 -25.78 -2.23 -3.52
CA ALA A 371 -25.87 -0.85 -3.98
C ALA A 371 -26.48 -0.71 -5.38
N GLY A 372 -26.74 -1.82 -6.08
CA GLY A 372 -27.29 -1.80 -7.45
C GLY A 372 -26.28 -1.37 -8.53
N GLU A 373 -24.98 -1.35 -8.21
CA GLU A 373 -23.91 -0.91 -9.13
C GLU A 373 -23.36 -2.06 -9.99
N ILE A 374 -23.65 -3.30 -9.65
CA ILE A 374 -23.39 -4.47 -10.50
C ILE A 374 -24.69 -4.84 -11.22
N LYS A 375 -24.68 -4.74 -12.55
CA LYS A 375 -25.79 -5.28 -13.35
C LYS A 375 -25.84 -6.80 -13.15
N SER A 376 -27.00 -7.33 -12.75
CA SER A 376 -27.27 -8.77 -12.86
C SER A 376 -27.07 -9.17 -14.31
N PRO A 377 -26.49 -10.33 -14.64
CA PRO A 377 -26.53 -10.83 -16.01
C PRO A 377 -28.01 -10.80 -16.43
N GLU A 378 -28.33 -10.04 -17.49
CA GLU A 378 -29.64 -10.05 -18.07
C GLU A 378 -29.99 -11.51 -18.34
N THR A 379 -31.09 -11.96 -17.80
CA THR A 379 -31.70 -13.24 -18.23
C THR A 379 -31.80 -13.16 -19.75
N PRO A 380 -31.25 -14.12 -20.51
CA PRO A 380 -31.27 -14.05 -21.96
C PRO A 380 -32.74 -13.83 -22.38
N PRO A 381 -32.98 -12.95 -23.35
CA PRO A 381 -34.36 -12.67 -23.79
C PRO A 381 -35.04 -13.99 -24.11
N ASN A 382 -36.19 -14.15 -23.51
CA ASN A 382 -37.11 -15.26 -23.54
C ASN A 382 -37.05 -16.06 -24.86
N GLN A 383 -36.72 -17.34 -24.76
CA GLN A 383 -36.85 -18.31 -25.88
C GLN A 383 -38.32 -18.63 -26.20
N ASP A 384 -39.24 -17.73 -25.90
CA ASP A 384 -40.69 -17.91 -26.19
C ASP A 384 -41.09 -17.56 -27.63
N LEU A 385 -40.14 -17.29 -28.53
CA LEU A 385 -40.43 -17.08 -29.95
C LEU A 385 -40.06 -18.30 -30.84
N ALA A 386 -39.84 -19.46 -30.27
CA ALA A 386 -39.62 -20.68 -31.06
C ALA A 386 -40.79 -21.67 -31.01
N LYS A 387 -41.99 -21.20 -30.69
CA LYS A 387 -43.23 -21.95 -30.81
C LYS A 387 -44.37 -21.06 -31.40
N ALA A 388 -44.19 -20.67 -32.63
CA ALA A 388 -45.31 -20.23 -33.50
C ALA A 388 -45.02 -20.69 -34.93
#